data_3e21f72ce28201c0f8172354c331b73c
#
_entry.id   3e21f72ce28201c0f8172354c331b73c
#
_cell.length_a   1.000
_cell.length_b   1.000
_cell.length_c   1.000
_cell.angle_alpha   90.00
_cell.angle_beta   90.00
_cell.angle_gamma   90.00
#
_symmetry.space_group_name_H-M   'P 1'
#
loop_
_entity.id
_entity.type
_entity.pdbx_description
1 polymer ?
#
loop_
_entity_poly.entity_id
_entity_poly.type
_entity_poly.pdbx_seq_one_letter_code
_entity_poly.pdbx_strand_id
1 'polypeptide(L)'
;MIAAQTRHAAGVLEDCARVKQSIVTLDMEGVLTPEIWIAVAEKTKLPELRRTTRDEPDYDKLMRGRLAILDQHGIKLSDIQAVIGSLRPLAGAKEFLDELRALVQVVILSDTFEQFAAPLLRQLNFPTLLCHRLVVADDRIVDYQLRIRDQKREAVAAFRRMNYHVISAGDSYNDTAMLKEANVGFLIHAPDNVKQEFPQFQAVEAHADLLKLIKGAM
;
A
#
# COMPACT_ATOMS: atom_id res chain seq x y z
N MET A 1 25.96 -48.09 -7.13
CA MET A 1 24.54 -47.60 -7.22
C MET A 1 24.23 -46.54 -6.13
N ILE A 2 24.72 -46.60 -4.91
CA ILE A 2 24.39 -45.64 -3.82
C ILE A 2 24.93 -44.23 -4.07
N ALA A 3 26.07 -44.04 -4.74
CA ALA A 3 26.68 -42.71 -4.99
C ALA A 3 25.95 -41.90 -6.08
N ALA A 4 25.18 -42.52 -6.97
CA ALA A 4 24.42 -41.83 -8.00
C ALA A 4 23.06 -41.29 -7.47
N GLN A 5 22.46 -42.00 -6.51
CA GLN A 5 21.23 -41.58 -5.84
C GLN A 5 21.43 -40.35 -4.90
N THR A 6 22.61 -40.32 -4.20
CA THR A 6 22.96 -39.20 -3.33
C THR A 6 23.19 -37.89 -4.11
N ARG A 7 23.77 -37.95 -5.31
CA ARG A 7 23.97 -36.72 -6.14
C ARG A 7 22.66 -36.22 -6.74
N HIS A 8 21.73 -37.11 -7.08
CA HIS A 8 20.42 -36.70 -7.60
C HIS A 8 19.56 -36.01 -6.50
N ALA A 9 19.59 -36.57 -5.28
CA ALA A 9 18.89 -35.98 -4.14
C ALA A 9 19.49 -34.63 -3.73
N ALA A 10 20.82 -34.46 -3.77
CA ALA A 10 21.48 -33.19 -3.49
C ALA A 10 21.13 -32.12 -4.53
N GLY A 11 21.10 -32.43 -5.82
CA GLY A 11 20.70 -31.51 -6.89
C GLY A 11 19.23 -31.07 -6.78
N VAL A 12 18.33 -31.98 -6.42
CA VAL A 12 16.90 -31.66 -6.22
C VAL A 12 16.71 -30.78 -4.96
N LEU A 13 17.47 -31.00 -3.91
CA LEU A 13 17.43 -30.17 -2.70
C LEU A 13 18.04 -28.77 -2.93
N GLU A 14 19.09 -28.66 -3.75
CA GLU A 14 19.66 -27.35 -4.13
C GLU A 14 18.72 -26.57 -5.05
N ASP A 15 17.97 -27.21 -5.93
CA ASP A 15 16.97 -26.56 -6.79
C ASP A 15 15.74 -26.13 -5.99
N CYS A 16 15.26 -26.93 -5.03
CA CYS A 16 14.21 -26.54 -4.09
C CYS A 16 14.61 -25.38 -3.18
N ALA A 17 15.89 -25.25 -2.82
CA ALA A 17 16.41 -24.12 -2.03
C ALA A 17 16.47 -22.80 -2.83
N ARG A 18 16.36 -22.83 -4.16
CA ARG A 18 16.43 -21.66 -5.05
C ARG A 18 15.08 -21.01 -5.34
N VAL A 19 13.97 -21.72 -5.21
CA VAL A 19 12.62 -21.16 -5.47
C VAL A 19 12.13 -20.48 -4.19
N LYS A 20 12.26 -19.17 -4.16
CA LYS A 20 11.65 -18.33 -3.11
C LYS A 20 10.17 -18.19 -3.36
N GLN A 21 9.37 -18.37 -2.32
CA GLN A 21 7.95 -18.04 -2.39
C GLN A 21 7.79 -16.54 -2.61
N SER A 22 6.97 -16.15 -3.58
CA SER A 22 6.67 -14.75 -3.85
C SER A 22 5.63 -14.21 -2.87
N ILE A 23 5.75 -12.91 -2.55
CA ILE A 23 4.74 -12.11 -1.87
C ILE A 23 4.63 -10.76 -2.57
N VAL A 24 3.41 -10.27 -2.76
CA VAL A 24 3.17 -8.97 -3.39
C VAL A 24 2.76 -7.97 -2.33
N THR A 25 3.38 -6.79 -2.34
CA THR A 25 2.98 -5.66 -1.51
C THR A 25 2.46 -4.53 -2.38
N LEU A 26 1.33 -3.94 -2.00
CA LEU A 26 0.66 -2.88 -2.74
C LEU A 26 0.42 -1.69 -1.83
N ASP A 27 0.56 -0.46 -2.34
CA ASP A 27 -0.09 0.67 -1.70
C ASP A 27 -1.62 0.57 -1.84
N MET A 28 -2.34 1.34 -1.04
CA MET A 28 -3.80 1.35 -1.04
C MET A 28 -4.36 2.54 -1.84
N GLU A 29 -4.03 3.75 -1.41
CA GLU A 29 -4.53 4.99 -2.00
C GLU A 29 -3.76 5.29 -3.31
N GLY A 30 -4.45 5.67 -4.39
CA GLY A 30 -3.85 5.80 -5.72
C GLY A 30 -3.64 4.49 -6.48
N VAL A 31 -3.56 3.36 -5.79
CA VAL A 31 -3.40 2.02 -6.39
C VAL A 31 -4.73 1.26 -6.42
N LEU A 32 -5.41 1.13 -5.30
CA LEU A 32 -6.67 0.36 -5.19
C LEU A 32 -7.88 1.25 -4.92
N THR A 33 -7.66 2.37 -4.25
CA THR A 33 -8.72 3.28 -3.81
C THR A 33 -8.35 4.73 -4.13
N PRO A 34 -9.34 5.65 -4.20
CA PRO A 34 -9.06 7.08 -4.25
C PRO A 34 -8.36 7.56 -2.97
N GLU A 35 -7.73 8.73 -3.08
CA GLU A 35 -7.11 9.45 -1.96
C GLU A 35 -8.17 9.90 -0.93
N ILE A 36 -8.08 9.39 0.29
CA ILE A 36 -9.08 9.62 1.34
C ILE A 36 -9.12 11.10 1.73
N TRP A 37 -7.98 11.73 2.00
CA TRP A 37 -7.95 13.12 2.44
C TRP A 37 -8.44 14.11 1.37
N ILE A 38 -8.24 13.80 0.10
CA ILE A 38 -8.80 14.60 -1.01
C ILE A 38 -10.32 14.51 -1.00
N ALA A 39 -10.87 13.30 -0.86
CA ALA A 39 -12.31 13.09 -0.80
C ALA A 39 -12.95 13.77 0.44
N VAL A 40 -12.29 13.70 1.60
CA VAL A 40 -12.73 14.39 2.81
C VAL A 40 -12.71 15.90 2.61
N ALA A 41 -11.65 16.47 2.04
CA ALA A 41 -11.57 17.91 1.74
C ALA A 41 -12.70 18.39 0.82
N GLU A 42 -13.01 17.62 -0.21
CA GLU A 42 -14.10 17.95 -1.15
C GLU A 42 -15.48 17.92 -0.49
N LYS A 43 -15.73 16.88 0.29
CA LYS A 43 -17.02 16.70 0.95
C LYS A 43 -17.26 17.71 2.07
N THR A 44 -16.23 18.03 2.83
CA THR A 44 -16.30 19.01 3.93
C THR A 44 -16.15 20.45 3.47
N LYS A 45 -15.74 20.66 2.21
CA LYS A 45 -15.39 21.98 1.65
C LYS A 45 -14.26 22.69 2.40
N LEU A 46 -13.31 21.90 2.93
CA LEU A 46 -12.12 22.37 3.61
C LEU A 46 -10.88 22.06 2.75
N PRO A 47 -10.50 22.96 1.83
CA PRO A 47 -9.43 22.70 0.86
C PRO A 47 -8.06 22.48 1.54
N GLU A 48 -7.87 22.98 2.75
CA GLU A 48 -6.63 22.80 3.52
C GLU A 48 -6.34 21.32 3.83
N LEU A 49 -7.38 20.48 3.91
CA LEU A 49 -7.22 19.03 4.10
C LEU A 49 -6.66 18.31 2.86
N ARG A 50 -6.63 18.96 1.68
CA ARG A 50 -6.05 18.39 0.45
C ARG A 50 -4.52 18.32 0.46
N ARG A 51 -3.86 19.06 1.38
CA ARG A 51 -2.39 19.04 1.48
C ARG A 51 -1.90 17.60 1.65
N THR A 52 -0.84 17.29 0.95
CA THR A 52 -0.17 15.98 0.96
C THR A 52 1.27 16.11 1.45
N THR A 53 1.99 15.02 1.52
CA THR A 53 3.44 15.01 1.81
C THR A 53 4.27 15.74 0.76
N ARG A 54 3.71 16.07 -0.40
CA ARG A 54 4.34 16.94 -1.41
C ARG A 54 4.33 18.41 -0.99
N ASP A 55 3.29 18.83 -0.25
CA ASP A 55 3.12 20.22 0.22
C ASP A 55 3.77 20.43 1.59
N GLU A 56 3.78 19.40 2.43
CA GLU A 56 4.43 19.37 3.74
C GLU A 56 5.13 18.01 3.92
N PRO A 57 6.45 17.95 3.68
CA PRO A 57 7.21 16.69 3.77
C PRO A 57 7.29 16.12 5.19
N ASP A 58 7.14 16.95 6.22
CA ASP A 58 7.07 16.50 7.59
C ASP A 58 5.68 15.92 7.88
N TYR A 59 5.62 14.59 7.96
CA TYR A 59 4.38 13.86 8.17
C TYR A 59 3.69 14.21 9.50
N ASP A 60 4.45 14.42 10.59
CA ASP A 60 3.87 14.81 11.87
C ASP A 60 3.21 16.20 11.77
N LYS A 61 3.91 17.15 11.17
CA LYS A 61 3.38 18.50 10.96
C LYS A 61 2.14 18.50 10.06
N LEU A 62 2.15 17.69 8.99
CA LEU A 62 0.99 17.50 8.11
C LEU A 62 -0.21 16.95 8.89
N MET A 63 -0.01 15.88 9.66
CA MET A 63 -1.08 15.25 10.43
C MET A 63 -1.59 16.13 11.57
N ARG A 64 -0.71 16.79 12.30
CA ARG A 64 -1.11 17.78 13.35
C ARG A 64 -1.96 18.91 12.76
N GLY A 65 -1.59 19.39 11.57
CA GLY A 65 -2.38 20.40 10.86
C GLY A 65 -3.78 19.90 10.52
N ARG A 66 -3.90 18.67 10.00
CA ARG A 66 -5.19 18.04 9.71
C ARG A 66 -6.06 17.87 10.95
N LEU A 67 -5.47 17.36 12.06
CA LEU A 67 -6.19 17.21 13.32
C LEU A 67 -6.71 18.54 13.87
N ALA A 68 -5.91 19.61 13.80
CA ALA A 68 -6.33 20.94 14.21
C ALA A 68 -7.51 21.46 13.39
N ILE A 69 -7.51 21.23 12.06
CA ILE A 69 -8.63 21.60 11.16
C ILE A 69 -9.90 20.82 11.53
N LEU A 70 -9.78 19.50 11.74
CA LEU A 70 -10.93 18.67 12.13
C LEU A 70 -11.52 19.16 13.45
N ASP A 71 -10.68 19.46 14.43
CA ASP A 71 -11.11 19.96 15.74
C ASP A 71 -11.80 21.31 15.64
N GLN A 72 -11.19 22.26 14.91
CA GLN A 72 -11.72 23.61 14.70
C GLN A 72 -13.11 23.59 14.07
N HIS A 73 -13.37 22.64 13.15
CA HIS A 73 -14.64 22.52 12.42
C HIS A 73 -15.60 21.49 13.05
N GLY A 74 -15.23 20.88 14.18
CA GLY A 74 -16.06 19.91 14.89
C GLY A 74 -16.32 18.63 14.09
N ILE A 75 -15.44 18.28 13.13
CA ILE A 75 -15.59 17.10 12.28
C ILE A 75 -15.21 15.85 13.10
N LYS A 76 -16.12 14.91 13.12
CA LYS A 76 -15.99 13.67 13.86
C LYS A 76 -15.43 12.54 12.99
N LEU A 77 -14.95 11.48 13.64
CA LEU A 77 -14.52 10.28 12.93
C LEU A 77 -15.67 9.66 12.10
N SER A 78 -16.88 9.62 12.66
CA SER A 78 -18.07 9.12 11.96
C SER A 78 -18.38 9.91 10.67
N ASP A 79 -18.18 11.24 10.66
CA ASP A 79 -18.37 12.06 9.47
C ASP A 79 -17.37 11.68 8.37
N ILE A 80 -16.10 11.50 8.73
CA ILE A 80 -15.05 11.06 7.82
C ILE A 80 -15.34 9.64 7.31
N GLN A 81 -15.73 8.72 8.18
CA GLN A 81 -16.09 7.35 7.81
C GLN A 81 -17.30 7.30 6.86
N ALA A 82 -18.26 8.21 7.03
CA ALA A 82 -19.39 8.33 6.09
C ALA A 82 -18.92 8.78 4.70
N VAL A 83 -17.97 9.72 4.62
CA VAL A 83 -17.33 10.11 3.35
C VAL A 83 -16.62 8.90 2.72
N ILE A 84 -15.76 8.24 3.47
CA ILE A 84 -14.99 7.07 2.99
C ILE A 84 -15.93 5.94 2.54
N GLY A 85 -17.01 5.69 3.27
CA GLY A 85 -18.03 4.69 2.93
C GLY A 85 -18.73 4.97 1.59
N SER A 86 -18.74 6.23 1.13
CA SER A 86 -19.27 6.61 -0.18
C SER A 86 -18.28 6.40 -1.33
N LEU A 87 -16.98 6.25 -1.03
CA LEU A 87 -15.96 5.98 -2.03
C LEU A 87 -16.12 4.57 -2.61
N ARG A 88 -15.59 4.40 -3.81
CA ARG A 88 -15.50 3.11 -4.48
C ARG A 88 -14.05 2.81 -4.82
N PRO A 89 -13.64 1.55 -4.83
CA PRO A 89 -12.35 1.17 -5.39
C PRO A 89 -12.16 1.74 -6.80
N LEU A 90 -10.93 1.96 -7.21
CA LEU A 90 -10.61 2.37 -8.58
C LEU A 90 -11.10 1.32 -9.57
N ALA A 91 -11.41 1.76 -10.79
CA ALA A 91 -11.90 0.86 -11.83
C ALA A 91 -10.90 -0.29 -12.08
N GLY A 92 -11.38 -1.53 -12.02
CA GLY A 92 -10.55 -2.73 -12.18
C GLY A 92 -9.72 -3.14 -10.96
N ALA A 93 -9.67 -2.32 -9.90
CA ALA A 93 -8.84 -2.60 -8.72
C ALA A 93 -9.30 -3.84 -7.95
N LYS A 94 -10.62 -4.03 -7.82
CA LYS A 94 -11.17 -5.17 -7.10
C LYS A 94 -10.92 -6.48 -7.85
N GLU A 95 -11.19 -6.49 -9.14
CA GLU A 95 -10.96 -7.65 -10.02
C GLU A 95 -9.47 -8.03 -10.05
N PHE A 96 -8.60 -7.04 -10.18
CA PHE A 96 -7.15 -7.20 -10.09
C PHE A 96 -6.73 -7.83 -8.78
N LEU A 97 -7.22 -7.29 -7.65
CA LEU A 97 -6.85 -7.78 -6.33
C LEU A 97 -7.34 -9.21 -6.09
N ASP A 98 -8.57 -9.54 -6.51
CA ASP A 98 -9.14 -10.88 -6.38
C ASP A 98 -8.37 -11.89 -7.23
N GLU A 99 -8.00 -11.55 -8.48
CA GLU A 99 -7.19 -12.41 -9.35
C GLU A 99 -5.76 -12.58 -8.79
N LEU A 100 -5.14 -11.50 -8.32
CA LEU A 100 -3.79 -11.57 -7.75
C LEU A 100 -3.74 -12.46 -6.49
N ARG A 101 -4.73 -12.33 -5.60
CA ARG A 101 -4.84 -13.15 -4.39
C ARG A 101 -5.10 -14.63 -4.65
N ALA A 102 -5.64 -14.98 -5.82
CA ALA A 102 -5.77 -16.37 -6.24
C ALA A 102 -4.43 -16.99 -6.65
N LEU A 103 -3.40 -16.18 -6.92
CA LEU A 103 -2.10 -16.61 -7.40
C LEU A 103 -1.01 -16.55 -6.34
N VAL A 104 -1.02 -15.52 -5.50
CA VAL A 104 0.07 -15.20 -4.58
C VAL A 104 -0.44 -14.52 -3.32
N GLN A 105 0.36 -14.54 -2.24
CA GLN A 105 0.06 -13.78 -1.03
C GLN A 105 0.18 -12.27 -1.30
N VAL A 106 -0.84 -11.52 -0.90
CA VAL A 106 -0.90 -10.07 -1.08
C VAL A 106 -1.05 -9.37 0.26
N VAL A 107 -0.22 -8.35 0.49
CA VAL A 107 -0.28 -7.48 1.66
C VAL A 107 -0.38 -6.03 1.19
N ILE A 108 -1.37 -5.31 1.66
CA ILE A 108 -1.50 -3.87 1.44
C ILE A 108 -0.68 -3.15 2.51
N LEU A 109 0.18 -2.24 2.09
CA LEU A 109 1.01 -1.39 2.95
C LEU A 109 0.58 0.07 2.73
N SER A 110 -0.03 0.70 3.73
CA SER A 110 -0.59 2.05 3.55
C SER A 110 -0.31 2.96 4.75
N ASP A 111 -0.04 4.22 4.48
CA ASP A 111 0.11 5.25 5.51
C ASP A 111 -1.26 5.79 6.02
N THR A 112 -2.34 5.13 5.65
CA THR A 112 -3.69 5.36 6.18
C THR A 112 -3.85 4.81 7.61
N PHE A 113 -5.06 4.87 8.14
CA PHE A 113 -5.41 4.44 9.49
C PHE A 113 -6.47 3.33 9.47
N GLU A 114 -6.40 2.40 10.43
CA GLU A 114 -7.36 1.30 10.56
C GLU A 114 -8.82 1.79 10.49
N GLN A 115 -9.12 2.88 11.19
CA GLN A 115 -10.46 3.44 11.26
C GLN A 115 -10.94 4.05 9.93
N PHE A 116 -10.02 4.51 9.10
CA PHE A 116 -10.32 5.03 7.76
C PHE A 116 -10.44 3.90 6.73
N ALA A 117 -9.58 2.91 6.82
CA ALA A 117 -9.54 1.82 5.85
C ALA A 117 -10.77 0.89 5.93
N ALA A 118 -11.38 0.72 7.11
CA ALA A 118 -12.41 -0.27 7.36
C ALA A 118 -13.59 -0.26 6.36
N PRO A 119 -14.17 0.89 5.94
CA PRO A 119 -15.25 0.91 4.94
C PRO A 119 -14.80 0.45 3.55
N LEU A 120 -13.54 0.71 3.16
CA LEU A 120 -12.97 0.33 1.86
C LEU A 120 -12.55 -1.14 1.84
N LEU A 121 -12.00 -1.65 2.95
CA LEU A 121 -11.60 -3.06 3.08
C LEU A 121 -12.80 -4.01 2.86
N ARG A 122 -14.01 -3.64 3.30
CA ARG A 122 -15.22 -4.42 3.03
C ARG A 122 -15.48 -4.58 1.54
N GLN A 123 -15.25 -3.52 0.76
CA GLN A 123 -15.45 -3.54 -0.69
C GLN A 123 -14.37 -4.34 -1.42
N LEU A 124 -13.19 -4.48 -0.82
CA LEU A 124 -12.03 -5.21 -1.33
C LEU A 124 -11.93 -6.65 -0.78
N ASN A 125 -13.00 -7.21 -0.18
CA ASN A 125 -13.03 -8.56 0.41
C ASN A 125 -11.98 -8.76 1.51
N PHE A 126 -11.78 -7.76 2.37
CA PHE A 126 -10.89 -7.81 3.54
C PHE A 126 -9.47 -8.32 3.24
N PRO A 127 -8.70 -7.66 2.37
CA PRO A 127 -7.31 -8.00 2.17
C PRO A 127 -6.49 -7.73 3.44
N THR A 128 -5.33 -8.38 3.57
CA THR A 128 -4.38 -8.07 4.64
C THR A 128 -3.89 -6.64 4.48
N LEU A 129 -4.06 -5.81 5.51
CA LEU A 129 -3.61 -4.43 5.54
C LEU A 129 -2.67 -4.19 6.73
N LEU A 130 -1.53 -3.59 6.47
CA LEU A 130 -0.64 -3.01 7.48
C LEU A 130 -0.71 -1.48 7.35
N CYS A 131 -1.19 -0.82 8.39
CA CYS A 131 -1.39 0.64 8.41
C CYS A 131 -1.21 1.20 9.83
N HIS A 132 -1.50 2.47 10.01
CA HIS A 132 -1.41 3.18 11.27
C HIS A 132 -2.73 3.13 12.05
N ARG A 133 -2.79 3.84 13.18
CA ARG A 133 -3.97 3.89 14.04
C ARG A 133 -4.25 5.32 14.49
N LEU A 134 -5.53 5.71 14.52
CA LEU A 134 -5.98 6.94 15.15
C LEU A 134 -6.23 6.72 16.65
N VAL A 135 -5.97 7.74 17.44
CA VAL A 135 -6.44 7.84 18.84
C VAL A 135 -7.76 8.60 18.83
N VAL A 136 -8.82 7.97 19.30
CA VAL A 136 -10.18 8.50 19.23
C VAL A 136 -10.77 8.57 20.62
N ALA A 137 -11.38 9.72 20.95
CA ALA A 137 -12.13 9.96 22.18
C ALA A 137 -13.45 10.66 21.83
N ASP A 138 -14.58 10.09 22.26
CA ASP A 138 -15.93 10.64 22.03
C ASP A 138 -16.19 10.98 20.54
N ASP A 139 -15.84 10.05 19.65
CA ASP A 139 -15.93 10.19 18.19
C ASP A 139 -15.05 11.32 17.59
N ARG A 140 -14.14 11.90 18.36
CA ARG A 140 -13.17 12.90 17.91
C ARG A 140 -11.81 12.25 17.71
N ILE A 141 -11.13 12.60 16.62
CA ILE A 141 -9.75 12.18 16.40
C ILE A 141 -8.84 13.13 17.18
N VAL A 142 -8.28 12.64 18.30
CA VAL A 142 -7.46 13.46 19.21
C VAL A 142 -5.97 13.32 18.96
N ASP A 143 -5.54 12.21 18.35
CA ASP A 143 -4.14 11.96 17.99
C ASP A 143 -4.05 10.83 16.99
N TYR A 144 -2.84 10.50 16.57
CA TYR A 144 -2.54 9.32 15.75
C TYR A 144 -1.30 8.60 16.28
N GLN A 145 -1.20 7.32 15.94
CA GLN A 145 -0.07 6.47 16.33
C GLN A 145 0.47 5.76 15.10
N LEU A 146 1.72 6.04 14.76
CA LEU A 146 2.45 5.27 13.75
C LEU A 146 2.74 3.87 14.30
N ARG A 147 2.49 2.83 13.52
CA ARG A 147 2.88 1.47 13.86
C ARG A 147 4.39 1.36 13.95
N ILE A 148 5.08 1.88 12.94
CA ILE A 148 6.53 2.00 12.85
C ILE A 148 6.84 3.13 11.85
N ARG A 149 7.98 3.78 11.98
CA ARG A 149 8.46 4.73 10.96
C ARG A 149 8.81 3.99 9.68
N ASP A 150 8.58 4.64 8.52
CA ASP A 150 8.86 4.08 7.19
C ASP A 150 8.31 2.64 7.03
N GLN A 151 7.05 2.46 7.49
CA GLN A 151 6.45 1.13 7.63
C GLN A 151 6.40 0.34 6.33
N LYS A 152 6.23 1.00 5.16
CA LYS A 152 6.18 0.33 3.86
C LYS A 152 7.53 -0.34 3.57
N ARG A 153 8.63 0.39 3.68
CA ARG A 153 9.98 -0.15 3.49
C ARG A 153 10.32 -1.22 4.54
N GLU A 154 10.03 -0.96 5.81
CA GLU A 154 10.33 -1.90 6.90
C GLU A 154 9.57 -3.22 6.75
N ALA A 155 8.31 -3.19 6.30
CA ALA A 155 7.54 -4.39 6.02
C ALA A 155 8.18 -5.22 4.89
N VAL A 156 8.55 -4.57 3.78
CA VAL A 156 9.24 -5.23 2.65
C VAL A 156 10.57 -5.83 3.11
N ALA A 157 11.38 -5.09 3.86
CA ALA A 157 12.64 -5.59 4.41
C ALA A 157 12.41 -6.80 5.33
N ALA A 158 11.33 -6.81 6.12
CA ALA A 158 10.98 -7.94 6.98
C ALA A 158 10.62 -9.18 6.15
N PHE A 159 9.80 -9.06 5.11
CA PHE A 159 9.46 -10.17 4.22
C PHE A 159 10.70 -10.73 3.50
N ARG A 160 11.60 -9.86 3.04
CA ARG A 160 12.88 -10.30 2.44
C ARG A 160 13.76 -11.04 3.44
N ARG A 161 13.82 -10.60 4.70
CA ARG A 161 14.54 -11.33 5.78
C ARG A 161 13.94 -12.70 6.08
N MET A 162 12.62 -12.86 5.85
CA MET A 162 11.94 -14.16 5.91
C MET A 162 12.12 -14.99 4.63
N ASN A 163 13.01 -14.58 3.73
CA ASN A 163 13.35 -15.27 2.47
C ASN A 163 12.24 -15.29 1.43
N TYR A 164 11.27 -14.34 1.46
CA TYR A 164 10.34 -14.15 0.36
C TYR A 164 10.99 -13.40 -0.81
N HIS A 165 10.52 -13.70 -2.02
CA HIS A 165 10.70 -12.85 -3.19
C HIS A 165 9.60 -11.78 -3.19
N VAL A 166 9.96 -10.53 -2.86
CA VAL A 166 8.99 -9.46 -2.67
C VAL A 166 8.83 -8.64 -3.96
N ILE A 167 7.60 -8.53 -4.45
CA ILE A 167 7.22 -7.69 -5.59
C ILE A 167 6.34 -6.57 -5.02
N SER A 168 6.69 -5.31 -5.28
CA SER A 168 5.98 -4.14 -4.74
C SER A 168 5.40 -3.27 -5.85
N ALA A 169 4.22 -2.68 -5.61
CA ALA A 169 3.67 -1.66 -6.48
C ALA A 169 3.10 -0.48 -5.69
N GLY A 170 3.28 0.73 -6.22
CA GLY A 170 2.81 1.98 -5.65
C GLY A 170 2.65 3.07 -6.72
N ASP A 171 2.15 4.25 -6.34
CA ASP A 171 1.82 5.33 -7.29
C ASP A 171 2.64 6.61 -7.08
N SER A 172 3.31 6.76 -5.94
CA SER A 172 3.81 8.06 -5.53
C SER A 172 5.19 8.02 -4.86
N TYR A 173 5.72 9.19 -4.50
CA TYR A 173 7.03 9.34 -3.86
C TYR A 173 7.18 8.56 -2.56
N ASN A 174 6.14 8.48 -1.75
CA ASN A 174 6.17 7.76 -0.48
C ASN A 174 6.31 6.23 -0.66
N ASP A 175 6.06 5.71 -1.88
CA ASP A 175 6.26 4.29 -2.19
C ASP A 175 7.68 3.96 -2.65
N THR A 176 8.44 4.96 -3.09
CA THR A 176 9.74 4.72 -3.72
C THR A 176 10.74 3.99 -2.82
N ALA A 177 10.68 4.22 -1.51
CA ALA A 177 11.50 3.50 -0.54
C ALA A 177 11.10 2.00 -0.47
N MET A 178 9.80 1.71 -0.46
CA MET A 178 9.25 0.35 -0.54
C MET A 178 9.66 -0.33 -1.86
N LEU A 179 9.49 0.36 -2.99
CA LEU A 179 9.84 -0.18 -4.31
C LEU A 179 11.33 -0.49 -4.45
N LYS A 180 12.20 0.38 -3.93
CA LYS A 180 13.66 0.16 -3.90
C LYS A 180 14.07 -1.01 -3.01
N GLU A 181 13.37 -1.22 -1.91
CA GLU A 181 13.65 -2.31 -0.97
C GLU A 181 13.19 -3.67 -1.51
N ALA A 182 12.16 -3.71 -2.37
CA ALA A 182 11.64 -4.93 -2.97
C ALA A 182 12.64 -5.61 -3.92
N ASN A 183 12.42 -6.88 -4.26
CA ASN A 183 13.16 -7.55 -5.32
C ASN A 183 12.78 -7.00 -6.70
N VAL A 184 11.48 -6.66 -6.87
CA VAL A 184 10.96 -6.02 -8.07
C VAL A 184 9.96 -4.94 -7.66
N GLY A 185 10.09 -3.74 -8.20
CA GLY A 185 9.19 -2.60 -7.96
C GLY A 185 8.52 -2.14 -9.25
N PHE A 186 7.23 -1.80 -9.15
CA PHE A 186 6.44 -1.26 -10.26
C PHE A 186 5.74 0.04 -9.85
N LEU A 187 5.53 0.93 -10.80
CA LEU A 187 4.68 2.11 -10.66
C LEU A 187 3.34 1.88 -11.37
N ILE A 188 2.24 2.27 -10.74
CA ILE A 188 0.91 2.30 -11.36
C ILE A 188 0.26 3.64 -11.09
N HIS A 189 -0.40 4.24 -12.11
CA HIS A 189 -1.03 5.57 -12.04
C HIS A 189 -0.09 6.69 -11.55
N ALA A 190 1.22 6.46 -11.58
CA ALA A 190 2.18 7.42 -11.05
C ALA A 190 2.25 8.69 -11.91
N PRO A 191 2.37 9.88 -11.31
CA PRO A 191 2.53 11.11 -12.06
C PRO A 191 3.89 11.15 -12.80
N ASP A 192 3.94 11.92 -13.88
CA ASP A 192 5.11 11.95 -14.79
C ASP A 192 6.41 12.35 -14.10
N ASN A 193 6.37 13.24 -13.12
CA ASN A 193 7.55 13.61 -12.35
C ASN A 193 8.13 12.42 -11.56
N VAL A 194 7.30 11.55 -10.99
CA VAL A 194 7.74 10.32 -10.31
C VAL A 194 8.35 9.35 -11.31
N LYS A 195 7.70 9.13 -12.47
CA LYS A 195 8.22 8.27 -13.53
C LYS A 195 9.58 8.74 -14.05
N GLN A 196 9.75 10.06 -14.22
CA GLN A 196 11.01 10.66 -14.69
C GLN A 196 12.14 10.55 -13.67
N GLU A 197 11.84 10.72 -12.39
CA GLU A 197 12.85 10.64 -11.32
C GLU A 197 13.24 9.19 -11.01
N PHE A 198 12.33 8.22 -11.21
CA PHE A 198 12.56 6.81 -10.94
C PHE A 198 12.39 5.92 -12.19
N PRO A 199 13.17 6.14 -13.26
CA PRO A 199 13.02 5.42 -14.52
C PRO A 199 13.36 3.92 -14.43
N GLN A 200 13.97 3.48 -13.32
CA GLN A 200 14.24 2.08 -13.05
C GLN A 200 12.97 1.27 -12.73
N PHE A 201 11.87 1.91 -12.34
CA PHE A 201 10.60 1.24 -12.10
C PHE A 201 9.74 1.29 -13.35
N GLN A 202 9.37 0.12 -13.86
CA GLN A 202 8.42 0.05 -14.97
C GLN A 202 7.06 0.58 -14.51
N ALA A 203 6.51 1.54 -15.28
CA ALA A 203 5.25 2.20 -14.98
C ALA A 203 4.14 1.73 -15.91
N VAL A 204 2.93 1.56 -15.37
CA VAL A 204 1.71 1.21 -16.09
C VAL A 204 0.53 2.07 -15.64
N GLU A 205 -0.51 2.14 -16.48
CA GLU A 205 -1.72 2.93 -16.20
C GLU A 205 -2.95 2.05 -15.94
N ALA A 206 -2.83 0.72 -16.12
CA ALA A 206 -3.95 -0.18 -15.93
C ALA A 206 -3.59 -1.35 -15.02
N HIS A 207 -4.52 -1.74 -14.15
CA HIS A 207 -4.37 -2.90 -13.27
C HIS A 207 -4.11 -4.21 -14.04
N ALA A 208 -4.71 -4.38 -15.23
CA ALA A 208 -4.47 -5.55 -16.07
C ALA A 208 -3.02 -5.67 -16.54
N ASP A 209 -2.35 -4.53 -16.81
CA ASP A 209 -0.95 -4.54 -17.21
C ASP A 209 -0.03 -4.73 -15.99
N LEU A 210 -0.37 -4.14 -14.83
CA LEU A 210 0.34 -4.44 -13.58
C LEU A 210 0.28 -5.93 -13.25
N LEU A 211 -0.88 -6.57 -13.41
CA LEU A 211 -1.03 -8.00 -13.17
C LEU A 211 -0.14 -8.85 -14.06
N LYS A 212 0.00 -8.50 -15.36
CA LYS A 212 0.91 -9.18 -16.29
C LYS A 212 2.37 -9.04 -15.84
N LEU A 213 2.77 -7.83 -15.42
CA LEU A 213 4.13 -7.58 -14.93
C LEU A 213 4.42 -8.39 -13.65
N ILE A 214 3.50 -8.41 -12.71
CA ILE A 214 3.64 -9.18 -11.47
C ILE A 214 3.75 -10.68 -11.78
N LYS A 215 2.89 -11.22 -12.66
CA LYS A 215 2.97 -12.63 -13.10
C LYS A 215 4.32 -12.98 -13.74
N GLY A 216 4.90 -12.05 -14.51
CA GLY A 216 6.22 -12.24 -15.10
C GLY A 216 7.39 -12.12 -14.14
N ALA A 217 7.16 -11.58 -12.96
CA ALA A 217 8.17 -11.37 -11.91
C ALA A 217 8.12 -12.42 -10.78
N MET A 218 7.11 -13.29 -10.75
CA MET A 218 6.98 -14.41 -9.79
C MET A 218 7.90 -15.57 -10.16
#